data_4e703669e177bfd5233f342215de884d
#
_entry.id   4e703669e177bfd5233f342215de884d
#
_cell.length_a   1.000
_cell.length_b   1.000
_cell.length_c   1.000
_cell.angle_alpha   90.00
_cell.angle_beta   90.00
_cell.angle_gamma   90.00
#
_symmetry.space_group_name_H-M   'P 1'
#
loop_
_entity.id
_entity.type
_entity.pdbx_description
1 polymer ?
#
loop_
_entity_poly.entity_id
_entity_poly.type
_entity_poly.pdbx_seq_one_letter_code
_entity_poly.pdbx_strand_id
1 'polypeptide(L)'
;GETVEHFTDGLETYGDQADRWIVDLRGNGGGVVDAAIGAVSTFSGSGLLAYLKDSDGSYGAFGSNDEALTTAPVIVLADENTASASELFASDVRDTGVGIVIGSRSFGKGVAQIVLDENSLPGYFDNGDAMKITTYRFYAPGGGTTDTVGVIPHLLVDPDLADEVAVLLCSPAPEGSTEGYLRLDFNRVWYISLEQASSPEYQAAFTALLEALPVGVTLQSGTGSSWAAVEPAAVAEACGLTGYQSRGFSDTAGSPYASLIDRLAAYGIASGSGDGTYNPEGSLTRAELCALLAKALNCRVPTGESRFTDVSMDDWYGMCVNAVAALGLVEGVGGGRF
;
A
#
# COMPACT_ATOMS: atom_id res chain seq x y z
N GLY A 1 1.65 -11.55 -23.25
CA GLY A 1 0.33 -12.20 -23.24
C GLY A 1 -0.77 -11.14 -23.27
N GLU A 2 -2.00 -11.54 -23.33
CA GLU A 2 -3.19 -10.66 -23.52
C GLU A 2 -3.23 -9.46 -22.56
N THR A 3 -2.80 -9.62 -21.28
CA THR A 3 -2.79 -8.52 -20.31
C THR A 3 -1.92 -7.35 -20.77
N VAL A 4 -0.69 -7.60 -21.20
CA VAL A 4 0.22 -6.54 -21.65
C VAL A 4 -0.32 -5.88 -22.92
N GLU A 5 -0.84 -6.68 -23.84
CA GLU A 5 -1.46 -6.20 -25.09
C GLU A 5 -2.64 -5.26 -24.79
N HIS A 6 -3.54 -5.65 -23.88
CA HIS A 6 -4.67 -4.80 -23.49
C HIS A 6 -4.24 -3.50 -22.80
N PHE A 7 -3.17 -3.54 -21.96
CA PHE A 7 -2.60 -2.33 -21.38
C PHE A 7 -2.03 -1.41 -22.44
N THR A 8 -1.25 -1.95 -23.39
CA THR A 8 -0.67 -1.20 -24.51
C THR A 8 -1.76 -0.58 -25.38
N ASP A 9 -2.74 -1.38 -25.81
CA ASP A 9 -3.87 -0.90 -26.64
C ASP A 9 -4.67 0.21 -25.96
N GLY A 10 -4.92 0.08 -24.65
CA GLY A 10 -5.60 1.09 -23.86
C GLY A 10 -4.83 2.40 -23.78
N LEU A 11 -3.52 2.32 -23.49
CA LEU A 11 -2.65 3.49 -23.40
C LEU A 11 -2.45 4.16 -24.76
N GLU A 12 -2.29 3.41 -25.85
CA GLU A 12 -2.18 3.95 -27.19
C GLU A 12 -3.49 4.59 -27.67
N THR A 13 -4.64 4.00 -27.31
CA THR A 13 -5.96 4.50 -27.74
C THR A 13 -6.36 5.79 -27.01
N TYR A 14 -6.07 5.88 -25.72
CA TYR A 14 -6.60 6.95 -24.85
C TYR A 14 -5.50 7.85 -24.26
N GLY A 15 -4.22 7.56 -24.49
CA GLY A 15 -3.09 8.24 -23.86
C GLY A 15 -3.08 9.76 -24.06
N ASP A 16 -3.43 10.22 -25.26
CA ASP A 16 -3.51 11.66 -25.58
C ASP A 16 -4.71 12.38 -24.92
N GLN A 17 -5.66 11.61 -24.35
CA GLN A 17 -6.89 12.12 -23.74
C GLN A 17 -6.88 11.98 -22.21
N ALA A 18 -5.94 11.20 -21.67
CA ALA A 18 -5.89 10.85 -20.25
C ALA A 18 -4.78 11.61 -19.53
N ASP A 19 -5.15 12.45 -18.56
CA ASP A 19 -4.20 13.11 -17.66
C ASP A 19 -3.81 12.20 -16.47
N ARG A 20 -4.56 11.13 -16.23
CA ARG A 20 -4.41 10.19 -15.14
C ARG A 20 -4.90 8.80 -15.52
N TRP A 21 -4.33 7.78 -14.92
CA TRP A 21 -4.75 6.39 -15.08
C TRP A 21 -5.12 5.79 -13.73
N ILE A 22 -6.18 5.01 -13.70
CA ILE A 22 -6.56 4.21 -12.53
C ILE A 22 -6.44 2.74 -12.91
N VAL A 23 -5.66 1.98 -12.16
CA VAL A 23 -5.51 0.53 -12.30
C VAL A 23 -6.07 -0.13 -11.04
N ASP A 24 -7.23 -0.75 -11.17
CA ASP A 24 -7.87 -1.46 -10.06
C ASP A 24 -7.35 -2.89 -9.95
N LEU A 25 -6.59 -3.16 -8.89
CA LEU A 25 -6.04 -4.47 -8.54
C LEU A 25 -6.74 -5.09 -7.32
N ARG A 26 -7.81 -4.48 -6.82
CA ARG A 26 -8.61 -5.04 -5.72
C ARG A 26 -9.14 -6.41 -6.12
N GLY A 27 -9.02 -7.41 -5.24
CA GLY A 27 -9.41 -8.79 -5.52
C GLY A 27 -8.54 -9.53 -6.54
N ASN A 28 -7.50 -8.92 -7.08
CA ASN A 28 -6.63 -9.54 -8.08
C ASN A 28 -5.50 -10.35 -7.42
N GLY A 29 -5.63 -11.66 -7.42
CA GLY A 29 -4.66 -12.62 -6.84
C GLY A 29 -3.33 -12.74 -7.59
N GLY A 30 -3.10 -11.93 -8.63
CA GLY A 30 -1.89 -11.96 -9.45
C GLY A 30 -1.98 -12.94 -10.62
N GLY A 31 -0.83 -13.35 -11.11
CA GLY A 31 -0.72 -14.21 -12.29
C GLY A 31 0.74 -14.45 -12.67
N VAL A 32 1.05 -14.28 -13.94
CA VAL A 32 2.39 -14.46 -14.50
C VAL A 32 3.24 -13.22 -14.21
N VAL A 33 4.44 -13.42 -13.69
CA VAL A 33 5.39 -12.34 -13.35
C VAL A 33 5.71 -11.47 -14.56
N ASP A 34 6.02 -12.09 -15.72
CA ASP A 34 6.35 -11.35 -16.94
C ASP A 34 5.20 -10.46 -17.42
N ALA A 35 3.95 -10.85 -17.15
CA ALA A 35 2.79 -10.02 -17.49
C ALA A 35 2.69 -8.76 -16.59
N ALA A 36 3.01 -8.91 -15.30
CA ALA A 36 3.07 -7.75 -14.39
C ALA A 36 4.20 -6.80 -14.76
N ILE A 37 5.40 -7.33 -15.03
CA ILE A 37 6.57 -6.56 -15.47
C ILE A 37 6.26 -5.81 -16.77
N GLY A 38 5.72 -6.52 -17.79
CA GLY A 38 5.33 -5.90 -19.06
C GLY A 38 4.23 -4.85 -18.91
N ALA A 39 3.24 -5.08 -18.05
CA ALA A 39 2.18 -4.10 -17.83
C ALA A 39 2.68 -2.86 -17.07
N VAL A 40 3.49 -3.03 -16.02
CA VAL A 40 3.99 -1.87 -15.26
C VAL A 40 5.04 -1.08 -16.03
N SER A 41 5.83 -1.72 -16.90
CA SER A 41 6.82 -1.02 -17.75
C SER A 41 6.18 -0.02 -18.71
N THR A 42 4.90 -0.17 -19.05
CA THR A 42 4.19 0.82 -19.85
C THR A 42 4.06 2.18 -19.17
N PHE A 43 4.16 2.22 -17.83
CA PHE A 43 4.16 3.43 -17.01
C PHE A 43 5.56 3.82 -16.53
N SER A 44 6.35 2.85 -16.03
CA SER A 44 7.67 3.10 -15.43
C SER A 44 8.79 3.18 -16.47
N GLY A 45 8.58 2.62 -17.66
CA GLY A 45 9.57 2.64 -18.74
C GLY A 45 10.75 1.70 -18.49
N SER A 46 11.90 2.09 -19.03
CA SER A 46 13.14 1.31 -18.92
C SER A 46 13.72 1.37 -17.51
N GLY A 47 14.16 0.23 -17.02
CA GLY A 47 14.79 0.12 -15.70
C GLY A 47 14.59 -1.23 -15.06
N LEU A 48 15.04 -1.30 -13.80
CA LEU A 48 14.84 -2.45 -12.95
C LEU A 48 13.44 -2.38 -12.33
N LEU A 49 12.65 -3.44 -12.48
CA LEU A 49 11.27 -3.52 -12.02
C LEU A 49 11.07 -4.56 -10.90
N ALA A 50 11.94 -5.58 -10.83
CA ALA A 50 11.91 -6.55 -9.73
C ALA A 50 13.23 -7.31 -9.62
N TYR A 51 13.47 -7.90 -8.44
CA TYR A 51 14.49 -8.92 -8.26
C TYR A 51 13.81 -10.25 -7.86
N LEU A 52 14.36 -11.37 -8.36
CA LEU A 52 14.04 -12.68 -7.83
C LEU A 52 15.29 -13.26 -7.17
N LYS A 53 15.10 -13.80 -5.95
CA LYS A 53 16.15 -14.50 -5.22
C LYS A 53 15.77 -15.96 -5.11
N ASP A 54 16.68 -16.86 -5.51
CA ASP A 54 16.51 -18.30 -5.38
C ASP A 54 16.95 -18.84 -4.01
N SER A 55 16.83 -20.16 -3.83
CA SER A 55 17.22 -20.86 -2.59
C SER A 55 18.72 -20.80 -2.31
N ASP A 56 19.54 -20.65 -3.34
CA ASP A 56 21.02 -20.60 -3.23
C ASP A 56 21.52 -19.18 -2.93
N GLY A 57 20.61 -18.22 -2.91
CA GLY A 57 20.91 -16.83 -2.64
C GLY A 57 21.29 -16.01 -3.86
N SER A 58 21.23 -16.58 -5.05
CA SER A 58 21.47 -15.87 -6.31
C SER A 58 20.29 -14.98 -6.67
N TYR A 59 20.57 -13.84 -7.29
CA TYR A 59 19.57 -12.87 -7.71
C TYR A 59 19.44 -12.83 -9.22
N GLY A 60 18.21 -12.93 -9.72
CA GLY A 60 17.83 -12.54 -11.08
C GLY A 60 17.18 -11.17 -11.06
N ALA A 61 17.52 -10.31 -12.01
CA ALA A 61 16.89 -9.01 -12.19
C ALA A 61 15.85 -9.09 -13.31
N PHE A 62 14.71 -8.51 -13.08
CA PHE A 62 13.65 -8.32 -14.07
C PHE A 62 13.50 -6.83 -14.34
N GLY A 63 13.45 -6.46 -15.59
CA GLY A 63 13.33 -5.08 -15.99
C GLY A 63 12.84 -4.94 -17.41
N SER A 64 12.69 -3.71 -17.85
CA SER A 64 12.35 -3.35 -19.22
C SER A 64 13.44 -2.48 -19.83
N ASN A 65 13.59 -2.59 -21.14
CA ASN A 65 14.39 -1.67 -21.95
C ASN A 65 13.50 -0.72 -22.77
N ASP A 66 12.18 -0.88 -22.66
CA ASP A 66 11.22 -0.09 -23.42
C ASP A 66 11.01 1.28 -22.77
N GLU A 67 10.66 2.27 -23.55
CA GLU A 67 10.22 3.58 -23.02
C GLU A 67 8.80 3.48 -22.46
N ALA A 68 8.48 4.32 -21.47
CA ALA A 68 7.11 4.41 -20.98
C ALA A 68 6.18 4.90 -22.09
N LEU A 69 5.00 4.30 -22.18
CA LEU A 69 4.00 4.70 -23.17
C LEU A 69 3.24 5.97 -22.77
N THR A 70 3.29 6.32 -21.51
CA THR A 70 2.67 7.54 -20.96
C THR A 70 3.51 8.15 -19.88
N THR A 71 3.43 9.47 -19.73
CA THR A 71 3.98 10.22 -18.59
C THR A 71 2.90 10.59 -17.58
N ALA A 72 1.63 10.32 -17.90
CA ALA A 72 0.51 10.55 -17.00
C ALA A 72 0.63 9.62 -15.79
N PRO A 73 0.49 10.14 -14.56
CA PRO A 73 0.63 9.33 -13.37
C PRO A 73 -0.48 8.29 -13.23
N VAL A 74 -0.12 7.15 -12.62
CA VAL A 74 -1.05 6.06 -12.37
C VAL A 74 -1.45 6.00 -10.89
N ILE A 75 -2.72 5.76 -10.64
CA ILE A 75 -3.28 5.44 -9.32
C ILE A 75 -3.60 3.95 -9.31
N VAL A 76 -3.00 3.21 -8.40
CA VAL A 76 -3.28 1.78 -8.20
C VAL A 76 -4.21 1.62 -7.00
N LEU A 77 -5.32 0.92 -7.18
CA LEU A 77 -6.20 0.52 -6.08
C LEU A 77 -5.82 -0.88 -5.64
N ALA A 78 -5.63 -1.08 -4.35
CA ALA A 78 -5.24 -2.36 -3.75
C ALA A 78 -6.05 -2.68 -2.51
N ASP A 79 -6.24 -3.98 -2.26
CA ASP A 79 -6.89 -4.51 -1.07
C ASP A 79 -6.12 -5.73 -0.52
N GLU A 80 -6.62 -6.34 0.56
CA GLU A 80 -6.04 -7.53 1.19
C GLU A 80 -6.07 -8.78 0.30
N ASN A 81 -6.78 -8.75 -0.82
CA ASN A 81 -6.83 -9.85 -1.81
C ASN A 81 -5.92 -9.59 -3.02
N THR A 82 -5.38 -8.38 -3.14
CA THR A 82 -4.33 -8.07 -4.12
C THR A 82 -3.07 -8.86 -3.78
N ALA A 83 -2.62 -9.76 -4.67
CA ALA A 83 -1.55 -10.71 -4.34
C ALA A 83 -0.56 -10.97 -5.47
N SER A 84 0.67 -11.40 -5.12
CA SER A 84 1.67 -11.97 -6.05
C SER A 84 2.07 -10.99 -7.16
N ALA A 85 1.85 -11.30 -8.43
CA ALA A 85 2.18 -10.45 -9.57
C ALA A 85 1.52 -9.06 -9.51
N SER A 86 0.31 -8.96 -8.94
CA SER A 86 -0.34 -7.67 -8.68
C SER A 86 0.38 -6.85 -7.62
N GLU A 87 1.02 -7.51 -6.64
CA GLU A 87 1.85 -6.84 -5.65
C GLU A 87 3.17 -6.34 -6.25
N LEU A 88 3.72 -7.05 -7.25
CA LEU A 88 4.87 -6.55 -8.02
C LEU A 88 4.51 -5.26 -8.75
N PHE A 89 3.37 -5.24 -9.47
CA PHE A 89 2.89 -4.06 -10.15
C PHE A 89 2.71 -2.88 -9.19
N ALA A 90 1.99 -3.09 -8.07
CA ALA A 90 1.73 -2.05 -7.08
C ALA A 90 3.01 -1.55 -6.39
N SER A 91 3.95 -2.45 -6.07
CA SER A 91 5.23 -2.07 -5.46
C SER A 91 6.15 -1.34 -6.42
N ASP A 92 6.13 -1.67 -7.72
CA ASP A 92 6.87 -0.94 -8.75
C ASP A 92 6.36 0.50 -8.86
N VAL A 93 5.06 0.70 -9.04
CA VAL A 93 4.45 2.04 -9.08
C VAL A 93 4.81 2.86 -7.84
N ARG A 94 4.81 2.22 -6.67
CA ARG A 94 5.17 2.86 -5.40
C ARG A 94 6.64 3.27 -5.37
N ASP A 95 7.55 2.37 -5.74
CA ASP A 95 8.99 2.54 -5.54
C ASP A 95 9.63 3.39 -6.64
N THR A 96 9.08 3.38 -7.86
CA THR A 96 9.54 4.23 -8.98
C THR A 96 8.95 5.64 -8.95
N GLY A 97 7.87 5.84 -8.18
CA GLY A 97 7.21 7.14 -8.05
C GLY A 97 6.47 7.59 -9.33
N VAL A 98 6.13 6.66 -10.23
CA VAL A 98 5.32 6.96 -11.42
C VAL A 98 3.86 7.20 -11.09
N GLY A 99 3.45 6.89 -9.85
CA GLY A 99 2.11 7.08 -9.36
C GLY A 99 1.99 6.85 -7.87
N ILE A 100 0.80 6.53 -7.41
CA ILE A 100 0.49 6.23 -6.02
C ILE A 100 -0.35 4.95 -5.90
N VAL A 101 -0.28 4.33 -4.73
CA VAL A 101 -1.12 3.17 -4.35
C VAL A 101 -2.09 3.63 -3.26
N ILE A 102 -3.37 3.31 -3.42
CA ILE A 102 -4.47 3.68 -2.52
C ILE A 102 -5.23 2.41 -2.10
N GLY A 103 -5.70 2.35 -0.89
CA GLY A 103 -6.53 1.26 -0.36
C GLY A 103 -5.97 0.65 0.90
N SER A 104 -6.16 -0.64 1.09
CA SER A 104 -5.59 -1.37 2.21
C SER A 104 -4.29 -2.09 1.84
N ARG A 105 -3.59 -2.59 2.86
CA ARG A 105 -2.38 -3.39 2.69
C ARG A 105 -2.71 -4.68 1.93
N SER A 106 -1.89 -5.02 0.95
CA SER A 106 -2.08 -6.21 0.12
C SER A 106 -1.80 -7.52 0.87
N PHE A 107 -2.03 -8.64 0.21
CA PHE A 107 -2.01 -9.99 0.77
C PHE A 107 -0.66 -10.42 1.37
N GLY A 108 0.44 -10.06 0.74
CA GLY A 108 1.78 -10.48 1.17
C GLY A 108 2.26 -11.81 0.58
N LYS A 109 1.96 -12.10 -0.68
CA LYS A 109 2.54 -13.25 -1.38
C LYS A 109 3.79 -12.84 -2.16
N GLY A 110 4.93 -12.78 -1.49
CA GLY A 110 6.22 -12.39 -2.06
C GLY A 110 7.05 -13.54 -2.60
N VAL A 111 6.42 -14.64 -3.02
CA VAL A 111 7.10 -15.83 -3.56
C VAL A 111 6.57 -16.20 -4.94
N ALA A 112 7.48 -16.67 -5.81
CA ALA A 112 7.15 -17.19 -7.13
C ALA A 112 7.35 -18.70 -7.19
N GLN A 113 6.51 -19.35 -7.99
CA GLN A 113 6.45 -20.80 -8.14
C GLN A 113 6.66 -21.17 -9.60
N ILE A 114 7.36 -22.29 -9.82
CA ILE A 114 7.41 -22.94 -11.12
C ILE A 114 6.50 -24.17 -11.11
N VAL A 115 5.96 -24.49 -12.28
CA VAL A 115 5.24 -25.74 -12.50
C VAL A 115 6.16 -26.64 -13.30
N LEU A 116 6.44 -27.83 -12.75
CA LEU A 116 7.15 -28.90 -13.41
C LEU A 116 6.12 -29.95 -13.87
N ASP A 117 6.13 -30.22 -15.16
CA ASP A 117 5.23 -31.16 -15.82
C ASP A 117 6.00 -31.99 -16.87
N GLU A 118 5.29 -32.77 -17.64
CA GLU A 118 5.90 -33.59 -18.71
C GLU A 118 6.62 -32.72 -19.77
N ASN A 119 6.16 -31.46 -20.01
CA ASN A 119 6.82 -30.58 -20.98
C ASN A 119 8.14 -30.03 -20.45
N SER A 120 8.20 -29.74 -19.15
CA SER A 120 9.41 -29.20 -18.49
C SER A 120 10.39 -30.30 -18.08
N LEU A 121 9.90 -31.50 -17.72
CA LEU A 121 10.70 -32.66 -17.32
C LEU A 121 10.14 -33.94 -17.96
N PRO A 122 10.40 -34.17 -19.26
CA PRO A 122 9.94 -35.36 -19.96
C PRO A 122 10.39 -36.67 -19.29
N GLY A 123 9.44 -37.59 -19.10
CA GLY A 123 9.69 -38.91 -18.51
C GLY A 123 9.69 -38.96 -16.97
N TYR A 124 9.46 -37.82 -16.29
CA TYR A 124 9.29 -37.76 -14.84
C TYR A 124 7.83 -37.59 -14.42
N PHE A 125 6.99 -37.09 -15.30
CA PHE A 125 5.56 -36.89 -15.07
C PHE A 125 4.77 -37.62 -16.15
N ASP A 126 3.74 -38.35 -15.73
CA ASP A 126 2.84 -39.11 -16.61
C ASP A 126 1.39 -38.64 -16.41
N ASN A 127 0.53 -38.90 -17.38
CA ASN A 127 -0.93 -38.75 -17.26
C ASN A 127 -1.43 -37.32 -16.90
N GLY A 128 -0.65 -36.29 -17.20
CA GLY A 128 -1.01 -34.91 -16.87
C GLY A 128 -0.69 -34.51 -15.43
N ASP A 129 0.09 -35.30 -14.72
CA ASP A 129 0.62 -34.94 -13.40
C ASP A 129 1.54 -33.74 -13.51
N ALA A 130 1.55 -32.90 -12.49
CA ALA A 130 2.42 -31.74 -12.38
C ALA A 130 2.77 -31.46 -10.93
N MET A 131 3.96 -30.90 -10.72
CA MET A 131 4.43 -30.45 -9.41
C MET A 131 4.62 -28.93 -9.42
N LYS A 132 4.00 -28.23 -8.44
CA LYS A 132 4.18 -26.81 -8.23
C LYS A 132 5.13 -26.57 -7.08
N ILE A 133 6.28 -25.94 -7.36
CA ILE A 133 7.36 -25.73 -6.38
C ILE A 133 7.63 -24.25 -6.24
N THR A 134 7.69 -23.74 -4.99
CA THR A 134 8.18 -22.41 -4.68
C THR A 134 9.71 -22.38 -4.80
N THR A 135 10.21 -21.59 -5.73
CA THR A 135 11.65 -21.53 -6.06
C THR A 135 12.25 -20.18 -5.83
N TYR A 136 11.46 -19.12 -5.87
CA TYR A 136 11.95 -17.74 -5.76
C TYR A 136 11.19 -16.93 -4.73
N ARG A 137 11.89 -16.00 -4.10
CA ARG A 137 11.30 -14.85 -3.43
C ARG A 137 11.53 -13.63 -4.31
N PHE A 138 10.51 -12.79 -4.47
CA PHE A 138 10.66 -11.56 -5.23
C PHE A 138 10.76 -10.33 -4.32
N TYR A 139 11.41 -9.31 -4.86
CA TYR A 139 11.65 -8.02 -4.23
C TYR A 139 11.25 -6.91 -5.19
N ALA A 140 10.69 -5.85 -4.65
CA ALA A 140 10.38 -4.63 -5.38
C ALA A 140 11.66 -3.89 -5.83
N PRO A 141 11.56 -2.93 -6.76
CA PRO A 141 12.72 -2.15 -7.23
C PRO A 141 13.51 -1.49 -6.09
N GLY A 142 12.83 -1.00 -5.07
CA GLY A 142 13.42 -0.43 -3.85
C GLY A 142 14.08 -1.43 -2.90
N GLY A 143 14.09 -2.73 -3.25
CA GLY A 143 14.71 -3.80 -2.46
C GLY A 143 13.84 -4.37 -1.34
N GLY A 144 12.63 -3.87 -1.14
CA GLY A 144 11.66 -4.41 -0.20
C GLY A 144 11.00 -5.69 -0.72
N THR A 145 10.73 -6.66 0.17
CA THR A 145 9.91 -7.82 -0.18
C THR A 145 8.46 -7.60 0.23
N THR A 146 7.53 -8.11 -0.56
CA THR A 146 6.11 -8.17 -0.19
C THR A 146 5.77 -9.45 0.59
N ASP A 147 6.73 -10.40 0.69
CA ASP A 147 6.50 -11.68 1.35
C ASP A 147 6.11 -11.49 2.82
N THR A 148 4.93 -11.96 3.18
CA THR A 148 4.22 -11.78 4.46
C THR A 148 3.81 -10.34 4.78
N VAL A 149 4.57 -9.33 4.33
CA VAL A 149 4.34 -7.92 4.68
C VAL A 149 3.26 -7.28 3.83
N GLY A 150 3.15 -7.66 2.56
CA GLY A 150 2.29 -6.99 1.59
C GLY A 150 2.84 -5.64 1.10
N VAL A 151 2.15 -5.05 0.15
CA VAL A 151 2.39 -3.67 -0.28
C VAL A 151 1.63 -2.74 0.67
N ILE A 152 2.34 -1.85 1.32
CA ILE A 152 1.72 -0.78 2.12
C ILE A 152 1.39 0.35 1.17
N PRO A 153 0.11 0.75 1.03
CA PRO A 153 -0.30 1.84 0.17
C PRO A 153 0.33 3.18 0.58
N HIS A 154 0.40 4.10 -0.34
CA HIS A 154 0.74 5.49 -0.04
C HIS A 154 -0.38 6.18 0.78
N LEU A 155 -1.63 5.91 0.40
CA LEU A 155 -2.82 6.38 1.11
C LEU A 155 -3.59 5.17 1.62
N LEU A 156 -3.51 4.97 2.94
CA LEU A 156 -4.22 3.88 3.62
C LEU A 156 -5.68 4.29 3.80
N VAL A 157 -6.54 3.79 2.93
CA VAL A 157 -7.96 4.12 2.83
C VAL A 157 -8.75 2.82 2.84
N ASP A 158 -9.99 2.86 3.34
CA ASP A 158 -10.92 1.74 3.19
C ASP A 158 -11.06 1.40 1.70
N PRO A 159 -10.85 0.14 1.28
CA PRO A 159 -10.97 -0.26 -0.12
C PRO A 159 -12.32 0.09 -0.76
N ASP A 160 -13.40 0.17 0.03
CA ASP A 160 -14.72 0.56 -0.43
C ASP A 160 -14.83 2.07 -0.80
N LEU A 161 -13.86 2.89 -0.37
CA LEU A 161 -13.76 4.32 -0.70
C LEU A 161 -12.62 4.65 -1.67
N ALA A 162 -11.84 3.65 -2.06
CA ALA A 162 -10.58 3.87 -2.78
C ALA A 162 -10.79 4.43 -4.20
N ASP A 163 -11.86 4.04 -4.88
CA ASP A 163 -12.22 4.54 -6.21
C ASP A 163 -12.68 5.99 -6.17
N GLU A 164 -13.54 6.38 -5.21
CA GLU A 164 -13.94 7.78 -5.05
C GLU A 164 -12.73 8.67 -4.66
N VAL A 165 -11.83 8.17 -3.80
CA VAL A 165 -10.58 8.88 -3.48
C VAL A 165 -9.72 9.05 -4.72
N ALA A 166 -9.60 8.01 -5.56
CA ALA A 166 -8.85 8.10 -6.81
C ALA A 166 -9.48 9.12 -7.77
N VAL A 167 -10.82 9.12 -7.89
CA VAL A 167 -11.56 10.09 -8.72
C VAL A 167 -11.33 11.52 -8.23
N LEU A 168 -11.31 11.77 -6.92
CA LEU A 168 -11.00 13.10 -6.37
C LEU A 168 -9.60 13.59 -6.79
N LEU A 169 -8.61 12.68 -6.84
CA LEU A 169 -7.24 12.99 -7.26
C LEU A 169 -7.07 13.11 -8.78
N CYS A 170 -8.10 12.76 -9.55
CA CYS A 170 -8.11 12.91 -11.00
C CYS A 170 -8.61 14.28 -11.48
N SER A 171 -8.88 15.23 -10.57
CA SER A 171 -9.24 16.58 -10.99
C SER A 171 -8.16 17.19 -11.88
N PRO A 172 -8.52 17.83 -13.00
CA PRO A 172 -7.55 18.49 -13.88
C PRO A 172 -6.89 19.69 -13.14
N ALA A 173 -5.73 20.09 -13.63
CA ALA A 173 -5.12 21.33 -13.17
C ALA A 173 -6.08 22.50 -13.44
N PRO A 174 -6.29 23.40 -12.46
CA PRO A 174 -7.19 24.53 -12.66
C PRO A 174 -6.66 25.47 -13.75
N GLU A 175 -7.54 25.86 -14.64
CA GLU A 175 -7.25 26.86 -15.68
C GLU A 175 -7.62 28.26 -15.18
N GLY A 176 -6.67 29.19 -15.17
CA GLY A 176 -6.86 30.59 -14.77
C GLY A 176 -6.83 30.79 -13.27
N SER A 177 -7.91 30.51 -12.54
CA SER A 177 -7.98 30.67 -11.08
C SER A 177 -7.72 29.37 -10.35
N THR A 178 -6.91 29.42 -9.29
CA THR A 178 -6.70 28.28 -8.37
C THR A 178 -7.77 28.20 -7.27
N GLU A 179 -8.64 29.21 -7.15
CA GLU A 179 -9.69 29.26 -6.13
C GLU A 179 -10.65 28.05 -6.26
N GLY A 180 -11.00 27.44 -5.15
CA GLY A 180 -11.85 26.24 -5.14
C GLY A 180 -11.11 24.93 -5.39
N TYR A 181 -9.77 24.96 -5.46
CA TYR A 181 -8.95 23.77 -5.62
C TYR A 181 -7.97 23.59 -4.47
N LEU A 182 -7.67 22.32 -4.19
CA LEU A 182 -6.49 21.92 -3.42
C LEU A 182 -5.43 21.39 -4.38
N ARG A 183 -4.17 21.59 -4.00
CA ARG A 183 -3.00 21.00 -4.63
C ARG A 183 -2.27 20.14 -3.62
N LEU A 184 -2.09 18.87 -3.96
CA LEU A 184 -1.34 17.91 -3.18
C LEU A 184 -0.03 17.61 -3.90
N ASP A 185 1.10 17.92 -3.25
CA ASP A 185 2.44 17.61 -3.77
C ASP A 185 2.94 16.35 -3.06
N PHE A 186 2.81 15.21 -3.73
CA PHE A 186 3.10 13.90 -3.18
C PHE A 186 3.48 12.93 -4.31
N ASN A 187 4.74 12.59 -4.45
CA ASN A 187 5.36 11.88 -5.57
C ASN A 187 5.12 12.58 -6.93
N ARG A 188 3.91 12.99 -7.15
CA ARG A 188 3.40 13.77 -8.29
C ARG A 188 2.54 14.90 -7.75
N VAL A 189 2.14 15.81 -8.63
CA VAL A 189 1.20 16.87 -8.30
C VAL A 189 -0.22 16.40 -8.63
N TRP A 190 -1.10 16.48 -7.63
CA TRP A 190 -2.51 16.13 -7.72
C TRP A 190 -3.35 17.37 -7.44
N TYR A 191 -4.47 17.48 -8.11
CA TYR A 191 -5.45 18.53 -7.87
C TYR A 191 -6.75 17.91 -7.39
N ILE A 192 -7.46 18.63 -6.52
CA ILE A 192 -8.75 18.20 -5.97
C ILE A 192 -9.70 19.40 -6.10
N SER A 193 -10.81 19.22 -6.78
CA SER A 193 -11.88 20.21 -6.83
C SER A 193 -12.64 20.21 -5.51
N LEU A 194 -12.67 21.33 -4.78
CA LEU A 194 -13.43 21.46 -3.54
C LEU A 194 -14.95 21.39 -3.78
N GLU A 195 -15.41 21.80 -4.95
CA GLU A 195 -16.82 21.66 -5.35
C GLU A 195 -17.21 20.19 -5.39
N GLN A 196 -16.43 19.34 -6.08
CA GLN A 196 -16.67 17.90 -6.14
C GLN A 196 -16.49 17.25 -4.77
N ALA A 197 -15.38 17.54 -4.08
CA ALA A 197 -15.03 16.93 -2.79
C ALA A 197 -16.05 17.25 -1.68
N SER A 198 -16.70 18.42 -1.73
CA SER A 198 -17.72 18.83 -0.76
C SER A 198 -19.12 18.30 -1.10
N SER A 199 -19.32 17.65 -2.25
CA SER A 199 -20.60 17.07 -2.59
C SER A 199 -20.92 15.87 -1.68
N PRO A 200 -22.21 15.60 -1.37
CA PRO A 200 -22.58 14.50 -0.46
C PRO A 200 -22.04 13.13 -0.88
N GLU A 201 -21.87 12.91 -2.17
CA GLU A 201 -21.36 11.68 -2.76
C GLU A 201 -19.89 11.44 -2.36
N TYR A 202 -19.06 12.49 -2.32
CA TYR A 202 -17.62 12.37 -2.10
C TYR A 202 -17.16 12.71 -0.68
N GLN A 203 -18.05 13.17 0.22
CA GLN A 203 -17.65 13.59 1.57
C GLN A 203 -16.91 12.52 2.36
N ALA A 204 -17.36 11.25 2.29
CA ALA A 204 -16.71 10.15 2.98
C ALA A 204 -15.31 9.89 2.41
N ALA A 205 -15.18 9.84 1.09
CA ALA A 205 -13.90 9.67 0.40
C ALA A 205 -12.95 10.85 0.65
N PHE A 206 -13.47 12.08 0.67
CA PHE A 206 -12.65 13.26 0.96
C PHE A 206 -12.15 13.28 2.40
N THR A 207 -12.99 12.89 3.36
CA THR A 207 -12.56 12.70 4.75
C THR A 207 -11.44 11.65 4.83
N ALA A 208 -11.65 10.48 4.24
CA ALA A 208 -10.66 9.41 4.20
C ALA A 208 -9.35 9.82 3.53
N LEU A 209 -9.42 10.60 2.44
CA LEU A 209 -8.24 11.16 1.77
C LEU A 209 -7.44 12.07 2.69
N LEU A 210 -8.08 13.03 3.35
CA LEU A 210 -7.41 13.97 4.25
C LEU A 210 -6.78 13.26 5.45
N GLU A 211 -7.46 12.25 6.01
CA GLU A 211 -6.94 11.42 7.08
C GLU A 211 -5.77 10.53 6.66
N ALA A 212 -5.76 10.09 5.39
CA ALA A 212 -4.72 9.21 4.86
C ALA A 212 -3.45 9.94 4.44
N LEU A 213 -3.45 11.27 4.38
CA LEU A 213 -2.28 12.04 3.96
C LEU A 213 -1.08 11.77 4.88
N PRO A 214 0.07 11.34 4.33
CA PRO A 214 1.26 11.13 5.12
C PRO A 214 1.78 12.45 5.70
N VAL A 215 2.36 12.38 6.90
CA VAL A 215 3.02 13.53 7.51
C VAL A 215 4.16 14.03 6.62
N GLY A 216 4.24 15.35 6.43
CA GLY A 216 5.24 15.99 5.58
C GLY A 216 4.82 16.14 4.11
N VAL A 217 3.66 15.64 3.73
CA VAL A 217 3.06 15.93 2.43
C VAL A 217 2.59 17.39 2.40
N THR A 218 2.90 18.09 1.31
CA THR A 218 2.50 19.48 1.15
C THR A 218 1.09 19.55 0.57
N LEU A 219 0.12 19.94 1.41
CA LEU A 219 -1.22 20.29 0.98
C LEU A 219 -1.33 21.81 0.88
N GLN A 220 -1.90 22.30 -0.22
CA GLN A 220 -2.05 23.73 -0.49
C GLN A 220 -3.48 24.02 -0.95
N SER A 221 -4.01 25.17 -0.52
CA SER A 221 -5.27 25.72 -1.00
C SER A 221 -5.01 26.81 -2.04
N GLY A 222 -5.81 26.85 -3.07
CA GLY A 222 -5.75 27.88 -4.09
C GLY A 222 -6.28 29.21 -3.57
N THR A 223 -5.56 30.29 -3.91
CA THR A 223 -5.87 31.67 -3.48
C THR A 223 -6.25 32.59 -4.65
N GLY A 224 -6.63 31.99 -5.79
CA GLY A 224 -6.94 32.67 -7.04
C GLY A 224 -5.77 32.70 -8.01
N SER A 225 -4.66 33.31 -7.64
CA SER A 225 -3.46 33.42 -8.50
C SER A 225 -2.26 32.59 -8.01
N SER A 226 -2.35 32.00 -6.84
CA SER A 226 -1.26 31.26 -6.20
C SER A 226 -1.78 30.15 -5.30
N TRP A 227 -0.84 29.48 -4.59
CA TRP A 227 -1.12 28.39 -3.67
C TRP A 227 -0.59 28.75 -2.28
N ALA A 228 -1.36 28.48 -1.23
CA ALA A 228 -0.97 28.66 0.16
C ALA A 228 -1.02 27.33 0.89
N ALA A 229 0.01 27.03 1.69
CA ALA A 229 0.01 25.84 2.53
C ALA A 229 -1.19 25.83 3.48
N VAL A 230 -1.82 24.68 3.65
CA VAL A 230 -2.97 24.49 4.53
C VAL A 230 -2.86 23.12 5.22
N GLU A 231 -3.29 23.10 6.48
CA GLU A 231 -3.37 21.83 7.23
C GLU A 231 -4.64 21.06 6.87
N PRO A 232 -4.58 19.72 6.76
CA PRO A 232 -5.76 18.89 6.47
C PRO A 232 -6.94 19.15 7.41
N ALA A 233 -6.68 19.39 8.70
CA ALA A 233 -7.70 19.72 9.69
C ALA A 233 -8.45 21.02 9.37
N ALA A 234 -7.75 22.05 8.90
CA ALA A 234 -8.36 23.32 8.53
C ALA A 234 -9.23 23.18 7.27
N VAL A 235 -8.81 22.32 6.32
CA VAL A 235 -9.64 21.99 5.15
C VAL A 235 -10.90 21.25 5.58
N ALA A 236 -10.75 20.25 6.45
CA ALA A 236 -11.88 19.45 6.97
C ALA A 236 -12.90 20.36 7.68
N GLU A 237 -12.45 21.29 8.53
CA GLU A 237 -13.30 22.27 9.21
C GLU A 237 -14.03 23.17 8.19
N ALA A 238 -13.30 23.74 7.24
CA ALA A 238 -13.85 24.64 6.22
C ALA A 238 -14.89 23.96 5.33
N CYS A 239 -14.73 22.63 5.06
CA CYS A 239 -15.64 21.82 4.27
C CYS A 239 -16.74 21.14 5.11
N GLY A 240 -16.78 21.35 6.43
CA GLY A 240 -17.80 20.78 7.32
C GLY A 240 -17.69 19.26 7.50
N LEU A 241 -16.50 18.69 7.38
CA LEU A 241 -16.25 17.24 7.52
C LEU A 241 -16.20 16.85 9.01
N THR A 242 -17.35 16.62 9.61
CA THR A 242 -17.50 16.39 11.07
C THR A 242 -16.89 15.06 11.55
N GLY A 243 -16.60 14.14 10.63
CA GLY A 243 -16.00 12.84 10.95
C GLY A 243 -14.46 12.82 10.90
N TYR A 244 -13.83 13.90 10.43
CA TYR A 244 -12.38 13.95 10.25
C TYR A 244 -11.61 13.75 11.56
N GLN A 245 -10.61 12.87 11.52
CA GLN A 245 -9.68 12.60 12.62
C GLN A 245 -8.25 12.61 12.10
N SER A 246 -7.39 13.45 12.68
CA SER A 246 -5.95 13.42 12.36
C SER A 246 -5.34 12.09 12.82
N ARG A 247 -4.53 11.46 11.97
CA ARG A 247 -3.73 10.29 12.33
C ARG A 247 -2.46 10.62 13.11
N GLY A 248 -2.08 11.88 13.17
CA GLY A 248 -0.95 12.34 13.97
C GLY A 248 -1.25 12.31 15.49
N PHE A 249 -0.21 12.32 16.30
CA PHE A 249 -0.33 12.35 17.76
C PHE A 249 0.07 13.71 18.29
N SER A 250 -0.70 14.22 19.26
CA SER A 250 -0.53 15.56 19.82
C SER A 250 0.73 15.73 20.68
N ASP A 251 1.30 14.64 21.16
CA ASP A 251 2.43 14.60 22.12
C ASP A 251 3.78 14.20 21.50
N THR A 252 3.86 14.04 20.17
CA THR A 252 5.08 13.55 19.49
C THR A 252 6.01 14.66 19.03
N ALA A 253 5.54 15.91 18.90
CA ALA A 253 6.27 17.03 18.28
C ALA A 253 7.66 17.32 18.86
N GLY A 254 7.89 17.01 20.13
CA GLY A 254 9.18 17.18 20.81
C GLY A 254 10.09 15.95 20.78
N SER A 255 9.61 14.82 20.26
CA SER A 255 10.36 13.57 20.22
C SER A 255 11.34 13.55 19.04
N PRO A 256 12.59 13.08 19.21
CA PRO A 256 13.51 12.85 18.10
C PRO A 256 13.00 11.77 17.13
N TYR A 257 11.98 11.01 17.52
CA TYR A 257 11.35 9.95 16.72
C TYR A 257 10.00 10.35 16.12
N ALA A 258 9.57 11.62 16.25
CA ALA A 258 8.27 12.09 15.77
C ALA A 258 7.96 11.62 14.36
N SER A 259 8.84 11.85 13.38
CA SER A 259 8.64 11.46 11.98
C SER A 259 8.53 9.96 11.75
N LEU A 260 9.18 9.13 12.60
CA LEU A 260 9.06 7.68 12.52
C LEU A 260 7.73 7.20 13.11
N ILE A 261 7.30 7.79 14.23
CA ILE A 261 6.02 7.49 14.87
C ILE A 261 4.88 7.85 13.91
N ASP A 262 4.93 9.04 13.32
CA ASP A 262 3.93 9.49 12.35
C ASP A 262 3.87 8.57 11.12
N ARG A 263 5.03 8.08 10.64
CA ARG A 263 5.07 7.11 9.54
C ARG A 263 4.44 5.77 9.94
N LEU A 264 4.69 5.28 11.16
CA LEU A 264 4.06 4.07 11.66
C LEU A 264 2.55 4.24 11.83
N ALA A 265 2.09 5.44 12.22
CA ALA A 265 0.67 5.78 12.28
C ALA A 265 0.04 5.79 10.89
N ALA A 266 0.69 6.45 9.91
CA ALA A 266 0.23 6.48 8.52
C ALA A 266 0.12 5.08 7.91
N TYR A 267 1.00 4.15 8.32
CA TYR A 267 0.95 2.75 7.88
C TYR A 267 -0.02 1.87 8.70
N GLY A 268 -0.78 2.46 9.64
CA GLY A 268 -1.70 1.72 10.49
C GLY A 268 -1.02 0.79 11.49
N ILE A 269 0.32 0.89 11.66
CA ILE A 269 1.09 0.05 12.59
C ILE A 269 0.96 0.58 14.02
N ALA A 270 1.13 1.89 14.22
CA ALA A 270 0.93 2.55 15.51
C ALA A 270 -0.47 3.16 15.60
N SER A 271 -1.18 2.92 16.69
CA SER A 271 -2.54 3.43 16.93
C SER A 271 -2.63 4.40 18.12
N GLY A 272 -1.51 4.62 18.84
CA GLY A 272 -1.50 5.42 20.07
C GLY A 272 -2.36 4.85 21.19
N SER A 273 -2.67 5.69 22.16
CA SER A 273 -3.43 5.35 23.38
C SER A 273 -4.97 5.45 23.20
N GLY A 274 -5.44 5.85 22.01
CA GLY A 274 -6.88 6.00 21.69
C GLY A 274 -7.46 7.38 22.03
N ASP A 275 -6.68 8.25 22.64
CA ASP A 275 -7.02 9.63 23.00
C ASP A 275 -6.28 10.68 22.16
N GLY A 276 -5.65 10.25 21.04
CA GLY A 276 -4.84 11.11 20.19
C GLY A 276 -3.40 11.33 20.69
N THR A 277 -2.95 10.54 21.67
CA THR A 277 -1.56 10.53 22.16
C THR A 277 -0.84 9.24 21.84
N TYR A 278 0.50 9.28 21.78
CA TYR A 278 1.37 8.12 21.56
C TYR A 278 2.18 7.75 22.80
N ASN A 279 2.51 8.71 23.66
CA ASN A 279 3.39 8.60 24.81
C ASN A 279 4.82 8.13 24.43
N PRO A 280 5.57 8.94 23.64
CA PRO A 280 6.87 8.52 23.08
C PRO A 280 7.94 8.21 24.15
N GLU A 281 7.82 8.76 25.36
CA GLU A 281 8.71 8.52 26.50
C GLU A 281 8.22 7.39 27.42
N GLY A 282 7.07 6.79 27.09
CA GLY A 282 6.48 5.70 27.88
C GLY A 282 7.24 4.38 27.72
N SER A 283 7.09 3.51 28.70
CA SER A 283 7.62 2.14 28.63
C SER A 283 6.71 1.27 27.76
N LEU A 284 7.29 0.59 26.79
CA LEU A 284 6.59 -0.36 25.93
C LEU A 284 6.43 -1.70 26.66
N THR A 285 5.20 -2.19 26.79
CA THR A 285 4.93 -3.53 27.31
C THR A 285 5.19 -4.61 26.24
N ARG A 286 5.36 -5.87 26.66
CA ARG A 286 5.50 -7.00 25.73
C ARG A 286 4.29 -7.16 24.82
N ALA A 287 3.08 -6.94 25.33
CA ALA A 287 1.84 -7.02 24.59
C ALA A 287 1.77 -5.93 23.50
N GLU A 288 2.11 -4.69 23.82
CA GLU A 288 2.18 -3.59 22.87
C GLU A 288 3.23 -3.83 21.79
N LEU A 289 4.42 -4.35 22.15
CA LEU A 289 5.43 -4.76 21.17
C LEU A 289 4.88 -5.82 20.22
N CYS A 290 4.18 -6.84 20.72
CA CYS A 290 3.56 -7.85 19.87
C CYS A 290 2.51 -7.25 18.93
N ALA A 291 1.72 -6.28 19.40
CA ALA A 291 0.75 -5.60 18.55
C ALA A 291 1.42 -4.83 17.40
N LEU A 292 2.49 -4.10 17.69
CA LEU A 292 3.28 -3.39 16.67
C LEU A 292 3.91 -4.38 15.68
N LEU A 293 4.54 -5.46 16.18
CA LEU A 293 5.15 -6.48 15.32
C LEU A 293 4.12 -7.20 14.43
N ALA A 294 2.98 -7.58 15.01
CA ALA A 294 1.92 -8.26 14.27
C ALA A 294 1.39 -7.39 13.12
N LYS A 295 1.19 -6.11 13.38
CA LYS A 295 0.76 -5.14 12.36
C LYS A 295 1.88 -4.86 11.35
N ALA A 296 3.12 -4.68 11.78
CA ALA A 296 4.25 -4.43 10.88
C ALA A 296 4.48 -5.60 9.92
N LEU A 297 4.38 -6.83 10.41
CA LEU A 297 4.61 -8.06 9.66
C LEU A 297 3.35 -8.59 8.97
N ASN A 298 2.22 -7.88 9.07
CA ASN A 298 0.94 -8.32 8.51
C ASN A 298 0.59 -9.75 8.94
N CYS A 299 0.78 -10.05 10.23
CA CYS A 299 0.55 -11.39 10.75
C CYS A 299 -0.91 -11.80 10.60
N ARG A 300 -1.14 -12.97 10.02
CA ARG A 300 -2.49 -13.54 9.97
C ARG A 300 -2.94 -13.92 11.37
N VAL A 301 -4.23 -13.70 11.63
CA VAL A 301 -4.85 -14.09 12.90
C VAL A 301 -4.77 -15.61 13.05
N PRO A 302 -4.15 -16.13 14.11
CA PRO A 302 -4.12 -17.56 14.35
C PRO A 302 -5.54 -18.05 14.70
N THR A 303 -5.88 -19.23 14.21
CA THR A 303 -7.12 -19.92 14.56
C THR A 303 -6.90 -20.84 15.77
N GLY A 304 -7.87 -20.87 16.69
CA GLY A 304 -7.84 -21.77 17.84
C GLY A 304 -7.66 -21.07 19.18
N GLU A 305 -7.27 -21.85 20.19
CA GLU A 305 -7.08 -21.36 21.55
C GLU A 305 -5.71 -20.67 21.70
N SER A 306 -5.60 -19.80 22.72
CA SER A 306 -4.32 -19.16 23.06
C SER A 306 -3.25 -20.19 23.46
N ARG A 307 -2.03 -19.95 23.03
CA ARG A 307 -0.83 -20.73 23.43
C ARG A 307 -0.44 -20.47 24.89
N PHE A 308 -0.95 -19.39 25.49
CA PHE A 308 -0.59 -18.93 26.83
C PHE A 308 -1.81 -18.96 27.75
N THR A 309 -1.62 -19.41 28.97
CA THR A 309 -2.70 -19.57 29.96
C THR A 309 -3.16 -18.22 30.57
N ASP A 310 -2.35 -17.19 30.45
CA ASP A 310 -2.56 -15.83 30.95
C ASP A 310 -2.86 -14.81 29.84
N VAL A 311 -3.10 -15.27 28.62
CA VAL A 311 -3.51 -14.43 27.47
C VAL A 311 -4.78 -15.00 26.89
N SER A 312 -5.89 -14.24 26.94
CA SER A 312 -7.11 -14.58 26.26
C SER A 312 -7.05 -14.14 24.80
N MET A 313 -7.68 -14.91 23.89
CA MET A 313 -7.86 -14.47 22.50
C MET A 313 -8.81 -13.27 22.41
N ASP A 314 -9.63 -13.01 23.43
CA ASP A 314 -10.53 -11.86 23.53
C ASP A 314 -9.82 -10.59 24.04
N ASP A 315 -8.60 -10.72 24.56
CA ASP A 315 -7.78 -9.55 24.92
C ASP A 315 -7.42 -8.78 23.66
N TRP A 316 -7.34 -7.45 23.73
CA TRP A 316 -7.01 -6.59 22.58
C TRP A 316 -5.64 -6.94 21.94
N TYR A 317 -4.73 -7.54 22.70
CA TYR A 317 -3.42 -8.02 22.26
C TYR A 317 -3.37 -9.53 22.00
N GLY A 318 -4.39 -10.28 22.39
CA GLY A 318 -4.35 -11.75 22.42
C GLY A 318 -4.01 -12.36 21.08
N MET A 319 -4.68 -11.93 20.03
CA MET A 319 -4.39 -12.37 18.66
C MET A 319 -2.98 -11.99 18.21
N CYS A 320 -2.51 -10.79 18.54
CA CYS A 320 -1.17 -10.32 18.17
C CYS A 320 -0.06 -11.12 18.87
N VAL A 321 -0.21 -11.37 20.17
CA VAL A 321 0.74 -12.18 20.95
C VAL A 321 0.85 -13.59 20.36
N ASN A 322 -0.27 -14.24 20.09
CA ASN A 322 -0.28 -15.58 19.53
C ASN A 322 0.27 -15.64 18.10
N ALA A 323 0.00 -14.64 17.27
CA ALA A 323 0.52 -14.55 15.91
C ALA A 323 2.05 -14.39 15.89
N VAL A 324 2.57 -13.47 16.70
CA VAL A 324 4.03 -13.20 16.79
C VAL A 324 4.77 -14.38 17.43
N ALA A 325 4.16 -15.05 18.42
CA ALA A 325 4.70 -16.26 19.03
C ALA A 325 4.70 -17.45 18.05
N ALA A 326 3.71 -17.55 17.16
CA ALA A 326 3.69 -18.56 16.11
C ALA A 326 4.86 -18.43 15.11
N LEU A 327 5.34 -17.20 14.90
CA LEU A 327 6.53 -16.90 14.10
C LEU A 327 7.86 -17.11 14.86
N GLY A 328 7.80 -17.46 16.14
CA GLY A 328 8.99 -17.65 16.96
C GLY A 328 9.72 -16.34 17.34
N LEU A 329 9.08 -15.19 17.19
CA LEU A 329 9.68 -13.87 17.49
C LEU A 329 9.59 -13.51 18.96
N VAL A 330 8.66 -14.11 19.69
CA VAL A 330 8.53 -14.00 21.16
C VAL A 330 8.27 -15.36 21.77
N GLU A 331 8.71 -15.52 23.00
CA GLU A 331 8.51 -16.72 23.81
C GLU A 331 7.84 -16.36 25.14
N GLY A 332 7.19 -17.34 25.76
CA GLY A 332 6.64 -17.21 27.10
C GLY A 332 7.73 -17.21 28.18
N VAL A 333 7.36 -16.78 29.36
CA VAL A 333 8.27 -16.75 30.55
C VAL A 333 8.36 -18.08 31.28
N GLY A 334 7.74 -19.12 30.76
CA GLY A 334 7.67 -20.46 31.35
C GLY A 334 6.34 -20.73 32.05
N GLY A 335 6.06 -22.02 32.31
CA GLY A 335 4.79 -22.45 32.91
C GLY A 335 3.53 -22.16 32.05
N GLY A 336 3.69 -22.03 30.74
CA GLY A 336 2.58 -21.71 29.83
C GLY A 336 2.14 -20.26 29.89
N ARG A 337 2.94 -19.33 30.43
CA ARG A 337 2.60 -17.90 30.57
C ARG A 337 3.42 -17.03 29.62
N PHE A 338 2.83 -15.93 29.17
CA PHE A 338 3.44 -14.87 28.37
C PHE A 338 3.94 -13.75 29.27
#